data_a777872b5c00677a19325a3232934374
#
_entry.id   a777872b5c00677a19325a3232934374
#
_cell.length_a   1.000
_cell.length_b   1.000
_cell.length_c   1.000
_cell.angle_alpha   90.00
_cell.angle_beta   90.00
_cell.angle_gamma   90.00
#
_symmetry.space_group_name_H-M   'P 1'
#
loop_
_entity.id
_entity.type
_entity.pdbx_description
1 polymer ?
#
loop_
_entity_poly.entity_id
_entity_poly.type
_entity_poly.pdbx_seq_one_letter_code
_entity_poly.pdbx_strand_id
1 'polypeptide(L)'
;MAISESSLHPYIKGLVEEYGRLTVTELNKLLREILTLDSDDLSILSGRKDDKFSQIVRNVVAHAPEGVTSRNGYILDKTKKPAVFYAKTAPSDDVSTSMISATQIKERKEKKRRFTARKVDFKTINNENSALGDAGEVFALEWERSRLKEMNVSFNILDEVIHFSRKFGDGAGYDILSRKDDSYELLYIEVKTTKSGLDTPFYMSENEKTFMEIYKENTLIYRVYNYNQETNVGEIEIITYDKLVAEYDFNPITYKVTKKR
;
A
#
# COMPACT_ATOMS: atom_id res chain seq x y z
N MET A 1 29.10 -8.84 -11.88
CA MET A 1 29.72 -8.85 -10.52
C MET A 1 28.83 -9.72 -9.66
N ALA A 2 29.38 -10.76 -9.01
CA ALA A 2 28.56 -11.70 -8.25
C ALA A 2 27.82 -10.96 -7.11
N ILE A 3 26.50 -11.14 -7.05
CA ILE A 3 25.67 -10.57 -6.00
C ILE A 3 25.92 -11.33 -4.70
N SER A 4 26.08 -10.59 -3.60
CA SER A 4 26.29 -11.13 -2.27
C SER A 4 25.35 -10.46 -1.27
N GLU A 5 25.11 -11.07 -0.10
CA GLU A 5 24.28 -10.47 0.95
C GLU A 5 24.77 -9.07 1.34
N SER A 6 26.08 -8.90 1.46
CA SER A 6 26.67 -7.61 1.81
C SER A 6 26.47 -6.53 0.76
N SER A 7 26.45 -6.91 -0.53
CA SER A 7 26.18 -5.96 -1.62
C SER A 7 24.73 -5.51 -1.71
N LEU A 8 23.79 -6.24 -1.10
CA LEU A 8 22.37 -5.89 -1.10
C LEU A 8 22.01 -4.80 -0.07
N HIS A 9 22.77 -4.64 1.01
CA HIS A 9 22.39 -3.73 2.10
C HIS A 9 22.16 -2.26 1.67
N PRO A 10 22.99 -1.65 0.79
CA PRO A 10 22.72 -0.29 0.33
C PRO A 10 21.41 -0.16 -0.44
N TYR A 11 21.10 -1.16 -1.28
CA TYR A 11 19.84 -1.20 -2.04
C TYR A 11 18.64 -1.41 -1.12
N ILE A 12 18.76 -2.33 -0.15
CA ILE A 12 17.71 -2.56 0.88
C ILE A 12 17.43 -1.26 1.64
N LYS A 13 18.48 -0.57 2.08
CA LYS A 13 18.35 0.71 2.77
C LYS A 13 17.60 1.73 1.90
N GLY A 14 18.04 1.94 0.66
CA GLY A 14 17.38 2.86 -0.27
C GLY A 14 15.90 2.51 -0.49
N LEU A 15 15.60 1.24 -0.72
CA LEU A 15 14.22 0.78 -0.92
C LEU A 15 13.35 0.97 0.32
N VAL A 16 13.84 0.67 1.53
CA VAL A 16 13.03 0.89 2.73
C VAL A 16 12.92 2.37 3.12
N GLU A 17 13.89 3.20 2.75
CA GLU A 17 13.78 4.67 2.88
C GLU A 17 12.74 5.21 1.90
N GLU A 18 12.64 4.64 0.71
CA GLU A 18 11.66 5.00 -0.32
C GLU A 18 10.25 4.47 0.00
N TYR A 19 10.15 3.21 0.38
CA TYR A 19 8.85 2.53 0.58
C TYR A 19 8.41 2.45 2.05
N GLY A 20 9.20 2.95 2.99
CA GLY A 20 8.95 2.94 4.44
C GLY A 20 9.03 1.55 5.06
N ARG A 21 8.36 0.57 4.45
CA ARG A 21 8.24 -0.82 4.93
C ARG A 21 8.18 -1.79 3.75
N LEU A 22 8.93 -2.90 3.85
CA LEU A 22 8.90 -3.98 2.85
C LEU A 22 8.99 -5.34 3.52
N THR A 23 8.18 -6.28 3.08
CA THR A 23 8.38 -7.71 3.40
C THR A 23 9.54 -8.27 2.60
N VAL A 24 10.10 -9.40 3.03
CA VAL A 24 11.18 -10.09 2.28
C VAL A 24 10.75 -10.45 0.85
N THR A 25 9.46 -10.73 0.63
CA THR A 25 8.93 -11.09 -0.70
C THR A 25 8.87 -9.86 -1.62
N GLU A 26 8.37 -8.74 -1.12
CA GLU A 26 8.34 -7.47 -1.85
C GLU A 26 9.74 -6.97 -2.15
N LEU A 27 10.63 -7.05 -1.15
CA LEU A 27 12.04 -6.69 -1.31
C LEU A 27 12.72 -7.51 -2.42
N ASN A 28 12.49 -8.84 -2.46
CA ASN A 28 13.04 -9.69 -3.53
C ASN A 28 12.57 -9.21 -4.91
N LYS A 29 11.29 -8.87 -5.03
CA LYS A 29 10.70 -8.40 -6.29
C LYS A 29 11.33 -7.08 -6.75
N LEU A 30 11.40 -6.10 -5.85
CA LEU A 30 11.97 -4.78 -6.15
C LEU A 30 13.47 -4.85 -6.47
N LEU A 31 14.24 -5.66 -5.73
CA LEU A 31 15.65 -5.85 -6.00
C LEU A 31 15.92 -6.44 -7.40
N ARG A 32 15.03 -7.32 -7.90
CA ARG A 32 15.12 -7.85 -9.27
C ARG A 32 14.89 -6.79 -10.35
N GLU A 33 14.15 -5.77 -10.04
CA GLU A 33 13.87 -4.69 -11.00
C GLU A 33 15.02 -3.69 -11.11
N ILE A 34 15.73 -3.46 -10.01
CA ILE A 34 16.82 -2.46 -9.97
C ILE A 34 18.22 -3.05 -10.19
N LEU A 35 18.38 -4.37 -10.04
CA LEU A 35 19.66 -5.05 -10.21
C LEU A 35 19.74 -5.77 -11.56
N THR A 36 20.89 -5.68 -12.22
CA THR A 36 21.18 -6.50 -13.38
C THR A 36 21.63 -7.88 -12.89
N LEU A 37 20.75 -8.87 -12.98
CA LEU A 37 21.02 -10.26 -12.61
C LEU A 37 21.61 -11.00 -13.80
N ASP A 38 22.66 -11.77 -13.56
CA ASP A 38 23.26 -12.63 -14.57
C ASP A 38 22.67 -14.07 -14.56
N SER A 39 23.12 -14.92 -15.46
CA SER A 39 22.62 -16.30 -15.57
C SER A 39 22.94 -17.16 -14.36
N ASP A 40 24.01 -16.86 -13.63
CA ASP A 40 24.38 -17.54 -12.40
C ASP A 40 23.45 -17.16 -11.24
N ASP A 41 23.11 -15.87 -11.13
CA ASP A 41 22.14 -15.36 -10.15
C ASP A 41 20.74 -15.97 -10.34
N LEU A 42 20.35 -16.23 -11.59
CA LEU A 42 19.06 -16.80 -11.96
C LEU A 42 19.07 -18.35 -11.98
N SER A 43 20.22 -18.98 -11.73
CA SER A 43 20.32 -20.43 -11.71
C SER A 43 19.52 -21.05 -10.56
N ILE A 44 18.77 -22.14 -10.85
CA ILE A 44 18.04 -22.89 -9.85
C ILE A 44 19.01 -23.81 -9.10
N LEU A 45 19.08 -23.66 -7.80
CA LEU A 45 19.93 -24.50 -6.97
C LEU A 45 19.37 -25.93 -6.86
N SER A 46 20.26 -26.93 -6.92
CA SER A 46 19.88 -28.35 -6.82
C SER A 46 19.02 -28.65 -5.58
N GLY A 47 17.87 -29.27 -5.79
CA GLY A 47 16.91 -29.61 -4.73
C GLY A 47 16.02 -28.47 -4.26
N ARG A 48 16.01 -27.32 -4.93
CA ARG A 48 15.18 -26.15 -4.59
C ARG A 48 14.27 -25.73 -5.75
N LYS A 49 13.21 -24.97 -5.41
CA LYS A 49 12.26 -24.43 -6.40
C LYS A 49 12.60 -23.00 -6.85
N ASP A 50 13.53 -22.37 -6.17
CA ASP A 50 13.89 -20.97 -6.36
C ASP A 50 15.36 -20.79 -6.71
N ASP A 51 15.65 -19.69 -7.36
CA ASP A 51 16.97 -19.35 -7.87
C ASP A 51 17.93 -18.85 -6.79
N LYS A 52 19.19 -18.77 -7.15
CA LYS A 52 20.29 -18.34 -6.28
C LYS A 52 20.08 -16.94 -5.72
N PHE A 53 19.60 -16.01 -6.54
CA PHE A 53 19.31 -14.63 -6.08
C PHE A 53 18.27 -14.60 -4.97
N SER A 54 17.13 -15.30 -5.13
CA SER A 54 16.12 -15.42 -4.08
C SER A 54 16.67 -16.01 -2.79
N GLN A 55 17.62 -16.94 -2.91
CA GLN A 55 18.30 -17.50 -1.74
C GLN A 55 19.16 -16.44 -1.03
N ILE A 56 19.91 -15.63 -1.79
CA ILE A 56 20.75 -14.55 -1.22
C ILE A 56 19.87 -13.54 -0.47
N VAL A 57 18.74 -13.12 -1.04
CA VAL A 57 17.80 -12.22 -0.37
C VAL A 57 17.25 -12.84 0.94
N ARG A 58 16.91 -14.12 0.94
CA ARG A 58 16.48 -14.80 2.18
C ARG A 58 17.59 -14.95 3.21
N ASN A 59 18.83 -15.13 2.78
CA ASN A 59 19.98 -15.25 3.67
C ASN A 59 20.21 -13.94 4.44
N VAL A 60 19.90 -12.77 3.87
CA VAL A 60 19.92 -11.48 4.59
C VAL A 60 19.03 -11.55 5.85
N VAL A 61 17.88 -12.22 5.75
CA VAL A 61 16.99 -12.46 6.92
C VAL A 61 17.53 -13.58 7.79
N ALA A 62 17.91 -14.72 7.21
CA ALA A 62 18.34 -15.90 7.96
C ALA A 62 19.55 -15.62 8.84
N HIS A 63 20.54 -14.90 8.32
CA HIS A 63 21.80 -14.57 9.03
C HIS A 63 21.69 -13.34 9.94
N ALA A 64 20.55 -12.65 9.96
CA ALA A 64 20.31 -11.62 10.93
C ALA A 64 20.01 -12.21 12.31
N PRO A 65 20.35 -11.52 13.41
CA PRO A 65 19.92 -11.90 14.76
C PRO A 65 18.41 -12.08 14.87
N GLU A 66 17.94 -12.90 15.81
CA GLU A 66 16.51 -13.06 16.07
C GLU A 66 15.88 -11.78 16.66
N GLY A 67 14.57 -11.62 16.46
CA GLY A 67 13.81 -10.47 16.93
C GLY A 67 13.88 -9.26 16.00
N VAL A 68 13.83 -8.08 16.57
CA VAL A 68 13.93 -6.79 15.87
C VAL A 68 15.36 -6.27 15.96
N THR A 69 16.00 -6.09 14.82
CA THR A 69 17.41 -5.66 14.75
C THR A 69 17.60 -4.45 13.84
N SER A 70 18.42 -3.48 14.29
CA SER A 70 18.85 -2.37 13.45
C SER A 70 20.25 -2.67 12.89
N ARG A 71 20.41 -2.71 11.55
CA ARG A 71 21.69 -2.94 10.88
C ARG A 71 21.72 -2.22 9.54
N ASN A 72 22.92 -1.83 9.10
CA ASN A 72 23.14 -1.26 7.76
C ASN A 72 22.20 -0.12 7.37
N GLY A 73 21.69 0.64 8.34
CA GLY A 73 20.82 1.79 8.12
C GLY A 73 19.33 1.48 8.02
N TYR A 74 18.90 0.23 8.21
CA TYR A 74 17.49 -0.17 8.27
C TYR A 74 17.18 -1.04 9.49
N ILE A 75 15.92 -1.26 9.77
CA ILE A 75 15.42 -2.17 10.82
C ILE A 75 14.89 -3.43 10.13
N LEU A 76 15.23 -4.60 10.68
CA LEU A 76 14.66 -5.88 10.26
C LEU A 76 13.93 -6.52 11.45
N ASP A 77 12.65 -6.81 11.25
CA ASP A 77 11.79 -7.48 12.22
C ASP A 77 11.52 -8.93 11.77
N LYS A 78 12.14 -9.88 12.47
CA LYS A 78 11.95 -11.32 12.26
C LYS A 78 10.80 -11.90 13.08
N THR A 79 10.20 -11.15 13.97
CA THR A 79 9.03 -11.60 14.75
C THR A 79 7.80 -11.74 13.85
N LYS A 80 7.77 -10.99 12.75
CA LYS A 80 6.73 -11.05 11.72
C LYS A 80 7.02 -12.14 10.68
N LYS A 81 5.98 -12.75 10.12
CA LYS A 81 6.09 -13.77 9.06
C LYS A 81 5.16 -13.41 7.90
N PRO A 82 5.69 -13.05 6.73
CA PRO A 82 7.12 -12.93 6.40
C PRO A 82 7.83 -11.82 7.18
N ALA A 83 9.16 -11.94 7.32
CA ALA A 83 9.99 -10.91 7.96
C ALA A 83 9.84 -9.56 7.24
N VAL A 84 9.94 -8.46 7.99
CA VAL A 84 9.68 -7.10 7.49
C VAL A 84 10.88 -6.21 7.71
N PHE A 85 11.18 -5.41 6.71
CA PHE A 85 12.21 -4.38 6.72
C PHE A 85 11.55 -3.00 6.86
N TYR A 86 12.16 -2.10 7.64
CA TYR A 86 11.70 -0.73 7.87
C TYR A 86 12.83 0.27 7.69
N ALA A 87 12.49 1.49 7.30
CA ALA A 87 13.41 2.61 7.39
C ALA A 87 13.78 2.88 8.86
N LYS A 88 15.04 3.25 9.12
CA LYS A 88 15.51 3.53 10.50
C LYS A 88 14.79 4.72 11.14
N THR A 89 14.21 5.60 10.33
CA THR A 89 13.43 6.78 10.76
C THR A 89 11.94 6.51 10.88
N ALA A 90 11.46 5.33 10.43
CA ALA A 90 10.08 4.94 10.64
C ALA A 90 9.82 4.72 12.14
N PRO A 91 8.69 5.21 12.69
CA PRO A 91 8.34 4.89 14.07
C PRO A 91 8.29 3.37 14.21
N SER A 92 9.02 2.84 15.20
CA SER A 92 8.91 1.43 15.57
C SER A 92 7.45 1.14 15.94
N ASP A 93 6.92 -0.01 15.49
CA ASP A 93 5.58 -0.52 15.85
C ASP A 93 5.41 -0.79 17.37
N ASP A 94 6.16 -0.12 18.24
CA ASP A 94 5.93 -0.04 19.68
C ASP A 94 4.85 1.01 19.99
N VAL A 95 3.72 0.90 19.30
CA VAL A 95 2.48 1.41 19.87
C VAL A 95 2.01 0.35 20.86
N SER A 96 2.43 0.54 22.11
CA SER A 96 1.75 -0.04 23.25
C SER A 96 0.25 0.11 23.01
N THR A 97 -0.43 -1.03 22.93
CA THR A 97 -1.88 -1.12 22.97
C THR A 97 -2.37 -0.35 24.19
N SER A 98 -2.61 0.95 24.04
CA SER A 98 -3.37 1.68 25.04
C SER A 98 -4.77 1.08 24.98
N MET A 99 -5.08 0.26 25.98
CA MET A 99 -6.43 -0.24 26.24
C MET A 99 -7.36 0.97 26.23
N ILE A 100 -8.16 1.09 25.16
CA ILE A 100 -9.29 2.00 25.16
C ILE A 100 -10.20 1.49 26.29
N SER A 101 -10.27 2.27 27.34
CA SER A 101 -11.09 2.00 28.51
C SER A 101 -12.52 1.71 28.05
N ALA A 102 -13.10 0.62 28.56
CA ALA A 102 -14.44 0.14 28.29
C ALA A 102 -15.58 1.15 28.61
N THR A 103 -15.24 2.38 28.98
CA THR A 103 -16.18 3.41 29.43
C THR A 103 -16.70 4.30 28.29
N GLN A 104 -16.16 4.19 27.06
CA GLN A 104 -16.64 4.97 25.91
C GLN A 104 -17.56 4.20 24.94
N ILE A 105 -17.95 2.97 25.31
CA ILE A 105 -18.99 2.22 24.59
C ILE A 105 -20.35 2.54 25.22
N LYS A 106 -20.72 3.80 25.30
CA LYS A 106 -22.09 4.20 25.65
C LYS A 106 -22.75 4.82 24.42
N GLU A 107 -23.84 4.12 24.03
CA GLU A 107 -24.93 4.59 23.19
C GLU A 107 -24.73 4.66 21.67
N ARG A 108 -24.33 3.55 21.04
CA ARG A 108 -24.86 3.26 19.71
C ARG A 108 -26.25 2.61 19.87
N LYS A 109 -27.30 3.36 19.58
CA LYS A 109 -28.66 2.80 19.42
C LYS A 109 -28.58 1.63 18.45
N GLU A 110 -28.91 0.42 18.94
CA GLU A 110 -29.02 -0.78 18.11
C GLU A 110 -30.05 -0.54 17.00
N LYS A 111 -29.57 -0.22 15.79
CA LYS A 111 -30.41 -0.34 14.60
C LYS A 111 -30.70 -1.83 14.42
N LYS A 112 -31.93 -2.26 14.67
CA LYS A 112 -32.38 -3.63 14.39
C LYS A 112 -32.02 -4.00 12.97
N ARG A 113 -31.03 -4.87 12.80
CA ARG A 113 -30.63 -5.40 11.49
C ARG A 113 -31.75 -6.29 10.98
N ARG A 114 -32.32 -5.93 9.83
CA ARG A 114 -33.26 -6.80 9.12
C ARG A 114 -32.48 -7.78 8.27
N PHE A 115 -32.56 -9.07 8.62
CA PHE A 115 -31.94 -10.15 7.83
C PHE A 115 -32.87 -10.50 6.67
N THR A 116 -32.65 -9.88 5.51
CA THR A 116 -33.41 -10.19 4.29
C THR A 116 -32.47 -10.93 3.33
N ALA A 117 -32.85 -12.15 2.94
CA ALA A 117 -32.10 -12.90 1.93
C ALA A 117 -32.19 -12.18 0.59
N ARG A 118 -31.05 -11.76 0.04
CA ARG A 118 -30.91 -11.16 -1.29
C ARG A 118 -30.02 -12.05 -2.12
N LYS A 119 -30.51 -12.55 -3.24
CA LYS A 119 -29.67 -13.27 -4.20
C LYS A 119 -28.87 -12.23 -4.96
N VAL A 120 -27.59 -12.12 -4.66
CA VAL A 120 -26.67 -11.18 -5.30
C VAL A 120 -25.71 -11.99 -6.15
N ASP A 121 -25.59 -11.67 -7.43
CA ASP A 121 -24.55 -12.24 -8.30
C ASP A 121 -23.24 -11.51 -8.05
N PHE A 122 -22.50 -12.00 -7.07
CA PHE A 122 -21.22 -11.41 -6.65
C PHE A 122 -20.16 -11.43 -7.75
N LYS A 123 -20.24 -12.35 -8.70
CA LYS A 123 -19.21 -12.50 -9.73
C LYS A 123 -19.29 -11.38 -10.78
N THR A 124 -20.49 -11.06 -11.23
CA THR A 124 -20.71 -9.96 -12.18
C THR A 124 -20.45 -8.61 -11.53
N ILE A 125 -20.95 -8.40 -10.32
CA ILE A 125 -20.72 -7.16 -9.56
C ILE A 125 -19.23 -6.92 -9.28
N ASN A 126 -18.48 -7.97 -8.91
CA ASN A 126 -17.05 -7.84 -8.68
C ASN A 126 -16.28 -7.48 -9.96
N ASN A 127 -16.63 -8.07 -11.10
CA ASN A 127 -15.97 -7.75 -12.36
C ASN A 127 -16.25 -6.32 -12.83
N GLU A 128 -17.49 -5.85 -12.71
CA GLU A 128 -17.87 -4.48 -13.06
C GLU A 128 -17.22 -3.46 -12.12
N ASN A 129 -17.15 -3.76 -10.82
CA ASN A 129 -16.50 -2.91 -9.84
C ASN A 129 -14.99 -2.85 -10.05
N SER A 130 -14.35 -3.96 -10.44
CA SER A 130 -12.92 -4.00 -10.76
C SER A 130 -12.63 -3.13 -11.98
N ALA A 131 -13.37 -3.29 -13.08
CA ALA A 131 -13.18 -2.48 -14.29
C ALA A 131 -13.42 -0.98 -14.04
N LEU A 132 -14.38 -0.62 -13.18
CA LEU A 132 -14.63 0.75 -12.77
C LEU A 132 -13.48 1.30 -11.92
N GLY A 133 -12.94 0.50 -11.00
CA GLY A 133 -11.80 0.84 -10.17
C GLY A 133 -10.57 1.13 -11.04
N ASP A 134 -10.20 0.19 -11.90
CA ASP A 134 -9.05 0.31 -12.81
C ASP A 134 -9.13 1.58 -13.69
N ALA A 135 -10.32 1.88 -14.22
CA ALA A 135 -10.53 3.08 -15.03
C ALA A 135 -10.42 4.37 -14.21
N GLY A 136 -10.94 4.35 -12.99
CA GLY A 136 -10.83 5.49 -12.07
C GLY A 136 -9.40 5.74 -11.59
N GLU A 137 -8.61 4.69 -11.37
CA GLU A 137 -7.19 4.83 -11.05
C GLU A 137 -6.40 5.49 -12.20
N VAL A 138 -6.70 5.12 -13.45
CA VAL A 138 -6.09 5.77 -14.63
C VAL A 138 -6.49 7.24 -14.70
N PHE A 139 -7.79 7.54 -14.51
CA PHE A 139 -8.30 8.91 -14.48
C PHE A 139 -7.62 9.75 -13.39
N ALA A 140 -7.52 9.21 -12.18
CA ALA A 140 -6.86 9.84 -11.04
C ALA A 140 -5.35 10.08 -11.29
N LEU A 141 -4.67 9.14 -11.95
CA LEU A 141 -3.26 9.28 -12.33
C LEU A 141 -3.04 10.43 -13.33
N GLU A 142 -3.91 10.56 -14.34
CA GLU A 142 -3.85 11.64 -15.32
C GLU A 142 -4.14 12.99 -14.66
N TRP A 143 -5.10 13.04 -13.76
CA TRP A 143 -5.42 14.23 -12.99
C TRP A 143 -4.24 14.65 -12.10
N GLU A 144 -3.60 13.71 -11.41
CA GLU A 144 -2.44 13.96 -10.55
C GLU A 144 -1.25 14.51 -11.34
N ARG A 145 -0.98 13.94 -12.52
CA ARG A 145 0.04 14.48 -13.43
C ARG A 145 -0.26 15.89 -13.89
N SER A 146 -1.54 16.21 -14.13
CA SER A 146 -1.98 17.56 -14.49
C SER A 146 -1.80 18.54 -13.34
N ARG A 147 -2.15 18.14 -12.10
CA ARG A 147 -1.92 18.92 -10.89
C ARG A 147 -0.44 19.31 -10.73
N LEU A 148 0.46 18.34 -10.87
CA LEU A 148 1.90 18.60 -10.77
C LEU A 148 2.41 19.48 -11.91
N LYS A 149 1.91 19.34 -13.13
CA LYS A 149 2.23 20.25 -14.26
C LYS A 149 1.80 21.68 -13.98
N GLU A 150 0.61 21.87 -13.42
CA GLU A 150 0.10 23.20 -13.04
C GLU A 150 0.96 23.84 -11.93
N MET A 151 1.52 23.04 -11.05
CA MET A 151 2.49 23.46 -10.04
C MET A 151 3.88 23.78 -10.61
N ASN A 152 4.11 23.55 -11.91
CA ASN A 152 5.39 23.72 -12.59
C ASN A 152 6.55 22.93 -11.96
N VAL A 153 6.26 21.72 -11.46
CA VAL A 153 7.31 20.81 -10.95
C VAL A 153 8.25 20.37 -12.07
N SER A 154 9.45 19.96 -11.71
CA SER A 154 10.45 19.48 -12.66
C SER A 154 9.97 18.24 -13.43
N PHE A 155 10.45 18.07 -14.66
CA PHE A 155 10.09 16.92 -15.51
C PHE A 155 10.44 15.58 -14.84
N ASN A 156 11.55 15.53 -14.11
CA ASN A 156 11.97 14.33 -13.39
C ASN A 156 10.92 13.86 -12.36
N ILE A 157 10.26 14.80 -11.67
CA ILE A 157 9.17 14.49 -10.73
C ILE A 157 7.96 13.92 -11.44
N LEU A 158 7.61 14.47 -12.60
CA LEU A 158 6.48 13.93 -13.40
C LEU A 158 6.72 12.48 -13.84
N ASP A 159 7.96 12.11 -14.17
CA ASP A 159 8.32 10.74 -14.54
C ASP A 159 8.30 9.77 -13.36
N GLU A 160 8.42 10.26 -12.13
CA GLU A 160 8.35 9.46 -10.91
C GLU A 160 6.90 9.13 -10.48
N VAL A 161 5.89 9.77 -11.08
CA VAL A 161 4.49 9.48 -10.80
C VAL A 161 4.08 8.17 -11.46
N ILE A 162 3.83 7.16 -10.66
CA ILE A 162 3.54 5.80 -11.14
C ILE A 162 2.21 5.26 -10.62
N HIS A 163 1.55 4.50 -11.47
CA HIS A 163 0.41 3.66 -11.10
C HIS A 163 0.93 2.42 -10.36
N PHE A 164 1.00 2.51 -9.03
CA PHE A 164 1.70 1.53 -8.21
C PHE A 164 0.97 0.19 -8.17
N SER A 165 -0.34 0.19 -7.92
CA SER A 165 -1.18 -1.01 -7.88
C SER A 165 -1.05 -1.81 -9.19
N ARG A 166 -1.12 -1.16 -10.34
CA ARG A 166 -1.00 -1.80 -11.65
C ARG A 166 0.40 -2.36 -11.92
N LYS A 167 1.44 -1.67 -11.46
CA LYS A 167 2.83 -2.07 -11.71
C LYS A 167 3.31 -3.15 -10.75
N PHE A 168 2.91 -3.09 -9.48
CA PHE A 168 3.44 -3.93 -8.41
C PHE A 168 2.38 -4.82 -7.73
N GLY A 169 1.11 -4.66 -8.08
CA GLY A 169 -0.03 -5.40 -7.52
C GLY A 169 -0.61 -4.75 -6.28
N ASP A 170 -1.83 -5.19 -5.94
CA ASP A 170 -2.59 -4.70 -4.78
C ASP A 170 -1.91 -5.10 -3.46
N GLY A 171 -2.18 -4.34 -2.40
CA GLY A 171 -1.77 -4.68 -1.04
C GLY A 171 -0.69 -3.78 -0.44
N ALA A 172 -0.19 -2.78 -1.19
CA ALA A 172 0.68 -1.74 -0.64
C ALA A 172 -0.06 -0.77 0.29
N GLY A 173 -1.39 -0.65 0.12
CA GLY A 173 -2.23 0.29 0.86
C GLY A 173 -2.45 1.62 0.16
N TYR A 174 -2.03 1.71 -1.11
CA TYR A 174 -2.25 2.84 -2.00
C TYR A 174 -2.12 2.40 -3.47
N ASP A 175 -2.71 3.17 -4.40
CA ASP A 175 -2.78 2.87 -5.83
C ASP A 175 -1.76 3.65 -6.66
N ILE A 176 -1.50 4.92 -6.29
CA ILE A 176 -0.61 5.81 -7.02
C ILE A 176 0.48 6.31 -6.07
N LEU A 177 1.74 6.22 -6.52
CA LEU A 177 2.86 6.90 -5.89
C LEU A 177 3.13 8.19 -6.64
N SER A 178 3.15 9.30 -5.92
CA SER A 178 3.35 10.65 -6.45
C SER A 178 4.29 11.47 -5.55
N ARG A 179 4.36 12.76 -5.82
CA ARG A 179 5.11 13.76 -5.05
C ARG A 179 4.17 14.89 -4.62
N LYS A 180 4.42 15.47 -3.44
CA LYS A 180 3.62 16.60 -2.98
C LYS A 180 3.83 17.81 -3.89
N ASP A 181 5.08 18.08 -4.19
CA ASP A 181 5.58 19.20 -4.98
C ASP A 181 6.98 18.91 -5.52
N ASP A 182 7.77 19.96 -5.78
CA ASP A 182 9.17 19.85 -6.26
C ASP A 182 10.18 19.49 -5.15
N SER A 183 9.75 19.27 -3.91
CA SER A 183 10.61 18.94 -2.75
C SER A 183 11.02 17.47 -2.69
N TYR A 184 10.56 16.64 -3.62
CA TYR A 184 10.72 15.17 -3.62
C TYR A 184 10.00 14.45 -2.46
N GLU A 185 9.15 15.13 -1.69
CA GLU A 185 8.36 14.49 -0.65
C GLU A 185 7.31 13.56 -1.25
N LEU A 186 7.32 12.30 -0.80
CA LEU A 186 6.41 11.27 -1.31
C LEU A 186 4.96 11.60 -0.99
N LEU A 187 4.07 11.29 -1.92
CA LEU A 187 2.63 11.33 -1.76
C LEU A 187 2.04 9.99 -2.20
N TYR A 188 1.32 9.34 -1.31
CA TYR A 188 0.63 8.08 -1.53
C TYR A 188 -0.86 8.34 -1.74
N ILE A 189 -1.42 7.88 -2.84
CA ILE A 189 -2.80 8.15 -3.19
C ILE A 189 -3.56 6.84 -3.33
N GLU A 190 -4.59 6.68 -2.52
CA GLU A 190 -5.61 5.64 -2.64
C GLU A 190 -6.76 6.17 -3.49
N VAL A 191 -7.27 5.38 -4.44
CA VAL A 191 -8.32 5.82 -5.35
C VAL A 191 -9.63 5.10 -5.07
N LYS A 192 -10.71 5.83 -4.87
CA LYS A 192 -12.05 5.27 -4.64
C LYS A 192 -13.04 5.83 -5.65
N THR A 193 -13.47 5.00 -6.60
CA THR A 193 -14.27 5.42 -7.76
C THR A 193 -15.74 5.04 -7.63
N THR A 194 -16.62 5.92 -8.09
CA THR A 194 -18.05 5.65 -8.25
C THR A 194 -18.65 6.37 -9.47
N LYS A 195 -19.64 5.75 -10.09
CA LYS A 195 -20.48 6.38 -11.13
C LYS A 195 -21.51 7.36 -10.56
N SER A 196 -21.78 7.22 -9.26
CA SER A 196 -22.77 8.02 -8.52
C SER A 196 -22.13 9.25 -7.86
N GLY A 197 -22.92 10.03 -7.13
CA GLY A 197 -22.45 11.23 -6.45
C GLY A 197 -21.49 10.95 -5.28
N LEU A 198 -20.91 12.03 -4.77
CA LEU A 198 -19.90 12.03 -3.72
C LEU A 198 -20.33 11.29 -2.44
N ASP A 199 -21.60 11.39 -2.07
CA ASP A 199 -22.15 10.76 -0.85
C ASP A 199 -22.27 9.22 -0.93
N THR A 200 -21.89 8.62 -2.06
CA THR A 200 -21.91 7.16 -2.23
C THR A 200 -20.85 6.55 -1.31
N PRO A 201 -21.25 5.59 -0.41
CA PRO A 201 -20.28 4.92 0.44
C PRO A 201 -19.17 4.21 -0.36
N PHE A 202 -17.96 4.21 0.16
CA PHE A 202 -16.85 3.44 -0.37
C PHE A 202 -16.30 2.47 0.67
N TYR A 203 -15.50 1.52 0.23
CA TYR A 203 -14.91 0.49 1.07
C TYR A 203 -13.42 0.67 1.17
N MET A 204 -12.89 0.46 2.36
CA MET A 204 -11.45 0.41 2.64
C MET A 204 -11.12 -0.93 3.28
N SER A 205 -10.02 -1.51 2.87
CA SER A 205 -9.40 -2.64 3.56
C SER A 205 -8.73 -2.17 4.86
N GLU A 206 -8.50 -3.09 5.77
CA GLU A 206 -7.73 -2.78 7.00
C GLU A 206 -6.31 -2.34 6.67
N ASN A 207 -5.73 -2.85 5.58
CA ASN A 207 -4.40 -2.47 5.13
C ASN A 207 -4.34 -1.01 4.66
N GLU A 208 -5.26 -0.56 3.80
CA GLU A 208 -5.38 0.82 3.34
C GLU A 208 -5.61 1.78 4.52
N LYS A 209 -6.51 1.40 5.44
CA LYS A 209 -6.79 2.18 6.63
C LYS A 209 -5.55 2.33 7.50
N THR A 210 -4.87 1.22 7.81
CA THR A 210 -3.66 1.22 8.63
C THR A 210 -2.53 2.00 7.97
N PHE A 211 -2.36 1.86 6.64
CA PHE A 211 -1.38 2.62 5.88
C PHE A 211 -1.62 4.13 6.03
N MET A 212 -2.87 4.56 5.82
CA MET A 212 -3.25 5.97 5.94
C MET A 212 -3.10 6.50 7.37
N GLU A 213 -3.34 5.68 8.40
CA GLU A 213 -3.09 6.03 9.80
C GLU A 213 -1.61 6.26 10.11
N ILE A 214 -0.71 5.49 9.49
CA ILE A 214 0.74 5.58 9.70
C ILE A 214 1.33 6.78 8.95
N TYR A 215 0.89 7.01 7.71
CA TYR A 215 1.46 8.01 6.80
C TYR A 215 0.54 9.23 6.59
N LYS A 216 -0.16 9.67 7.62
CA LYS A 216 -1.21 10.72 7.61
C LYS A 216 -0.91 11.90 6.70
N GLU A 217 0.28 12.50 6.86
CA GLU A 217 0.68 13.73 6.16
C GLU A 217 1.02 13.48 4.68
N ASN A 218 1.27 12.23 4.32
CA ASN A 218 1.74 11.83 3.01
C ASN A 218 0.74 10.95 2.26
N THR A 219 -0.47 10.78 2.80
CA THR A 219 -1.50 9.91 2.19
C THR A 219 -2.78 10.69 1.92
N LEU A 220 -3.34 10.49 0.74
CA LEU A 220 -4.61 11.07 0.33
C LEU A 220 -5.52 9.98 -0.24
N ILE A 221 -6.84 10.16 -0.09
CA ILE A 221 -7.81 9.44 -0.91
C ILE A 221 -8.27 10.38 -2.02
N TYR A 222 -8.16 9.93 -3.27
CA TYR A 222 -8.81 10.56 -4.41
C TYR A 222 -10.16 9.90 -4.62
N ARG A 223 -11.22 10.57 -4.16
CA ARG A 223 -12.59 10.13 -4.35
C ARG A 223 -13.06 10.58 -5.73
N VAL A 224 -13.00 9.67 -6.70
CA VAL A 224 -13.52 9.89 -8.06
C VAL A 224 -15.03 9.61 -8.04
N TYR A 225 -15.85 10.59 -8.39
CA TYR A 225 -17.31 10.49 -8.36
C TYR A 225 -17.94 11.08 -9.64
N ASN A 226 -19.22 10.81 -9.88
CA ASN A 226 -19.89 11.13 -11.15
C ASN A 226 -19.11 10.63 -12.37
N TYR A 227 -18.34 9.55 -12.21
CA TYR A 227 -17.41 9.10 -13.24
C TYR A 227 -18.11 8.31 -14.34
N ASN A 228 -17.92 8.76 -15.58
CA ASN A 228 -18.38 8.09 -16.78
C ASN A 228 -17.17 7.49 -17.52
N GLN A 229 -17.11 6.15 -17.57
CA GLN A 229 -16.01 5.42 -18.21
C GLN A 229 -15.96 5.59 -19.73
N GLU A 230 -17.10 5.81 -20.40
CA GLU A 230 -17.16 5.94 -21.86
C GLU A 230 -16.59 7.27 -22.35
N THR A 231 -16.84 8.33 -21.57
CA THR A 231 -16.36 9.69 -21.90
C THR A 231 -15.08 10.05 -21.16
N ASN A 232 -14.63 9.23 -20.21
CA ASN A 232 -13.52 9.50 -19.29
C ASN A 232 -13.67 10.84 -18.56
N VAL A 233 -14.88 11.14 -18.08
CA VAL A 233 -15.21 12.39 -17.38
C VAL A 233 -15.70 12.07 -15.98
N GLY A 234 -15.22 12.80 -14.98
CA GLY A 234 -15.59 12.68 -13.58
C GLY A 234 -15.07 13.84 -12.76
N GLU A 235 -15.34 13.81 -11.48
CA GLU A 235 -14.90 14.78 -10.50
C GLU A 235 -14.03 14.10 -9.46
N ILE A 236 -13.08 14.85 -8.86
CA ILE A 236 -12.22 14.33 -7.79
C ILE A 236 -12.40 15.20 -6.54
N GLU A 237 -12.72 14.55 -5.43
CA GLU A 237 -12.64 15.10 -4.09
C GLU A 237 -11.40 14.55 -3.40
N ILE A 238 -10.54 15.43 -2.89
CA ILE A 238 -9.35 15.06 -2.12
C ILE A 238 -9.73 14.92 -0.65
N ILE A 239 -9.49 13.74 -0.09
CA ILE A 239 -9.78 13.44 1.31
C ILE A 239 -8.44 13.17 2.02
N THR A 240 -8.08 14.06 2.93
CA THR A 240 -6.93 13.88 3.85
C THR A 240 -7.31 12.92 4.98
N TYR A 241 -6.32 12.44 5.73
CA TYR A 241 -6.57 11.61 6.91
C TYR A 241 -7.46 12.33 7.94
N ASP A 242 -7.18 13.60 8.21
CA ASP A 242 -7.96 14.39 9.18
C ASP A 242 -9.41 14.57 8.73
N LYS A 243 -9.63 14.86 7.45
CA LYS A 243 -10.97 14.95 6.87
C LYS A 243 -11.69 13.60 6.94
N LEU A 244 -11.00 12.50 6.63
CA LEU A 244 -11.55 11.15 6.70
C LEU A 244 -12.03 10.81 8.13
N VAL A 245 -11.24 11.15 9.14
CA VAL A 245 -11.60 10.87 10.54
C VAL A 245 -12.70 11.80 11.06
N ALA A 246 -12.72 13.04 10.60
CA ALA A 246 -13.69 14.06 11.05
C ALA A 246 -15.08 13.89 10.41
N GLU A 247 -15.15 13.49 9.14
CA GLU A 247 -16.39 13.56 8.35
C GLU A 247 -16.96 12.20 7.99
N TYR A 248 -16.21 11.07 8.15
CA TYR A 248 -16.63 9.75 7.71
C TYR A 248 -16.76 8.75 8.86
N ASP A 249 -17.81 7.93 8.82
CA ASP A 249 -18.05 6.85 9.77
C ASP A 249 -17.46 5.52 9.28
N PHE A 250 -16.59 4.89 10.06
CA PHE A 250 -16.07 3.54 9.79
C PHE A 250 -17.02 2.48 10.33
N ASN A 251 -17.66 1.73 9.44
CA ASN A 251 -18.56 0.63 9.79
C ASN A 251 -17.96 -0.72 9.34
N PRO A 252 -17.43 -1.56 10.26
CA PRO A 252 -16.87 -2.85 9.89
C PRO A 252 -17.96 -3.76 9.28
N ILE A 253 -17.70 -4.32 8.09
CA ILE A 253 -18.64 -5.15 7.35
C ILE A 253 -18.16 -6.58 7.14
N THR A 254 -16.86 -6.82 7.24
CA THR A 254 -16.25 -8.13 7.00
C THR A 254 -15.20 -8.42 8.07
N TYR A 255 -15.14 -9.68 8.51
CA TYR A 255 -14.14 -10.16 9.46
C TYR A 255 -13.43 -11.38 8.91
N LYS A 256 -12.09 -11.41 8.99
CA LYS A 256 -11.31 -12.62 8.76
C LYS A 256 -11.33 -13.44 10.03
N VAL A 257 -11.93 -14.65 10.00
CA VAL A 257 -11.99 -15.56 11.14
C VAL A 257 -10.95 -16.66 10.97
N THR A 258 -10.10 -16.82 11.97
CA THR A 258 -9.08 -17.89 12.01
C THR A 258 -9.16 -18.67 13.32
N LYS A 259 -8.82 -19.97 13.28
CA LYS A 259 -8.76 -20.78 14.49
C LYS A 259 -7.62 -20.29 15.40
N LYS A 260 -7.90 -20.09 16.68
CA LYS A 260 -6.85 -19.82 17.67
C LYS A 260 -5.89 -21.02 17.73
N ARG A 261 -4.61 -20.73 17.73
CA ARG A 261 -3.55 -21.73 17.98
C ARG A 261 -3.31 -21.88 19.47
#